data_30f98e4586ee51acbaef1c48e51d7739
#
_entry.id   30f98e4586ee51acbaef1c48e51d7739
#
_cell.length_a   1.000
_cell.length_b   1.000
_cell.length_c   1.000
_cell.angle_alpha   90.00
_cell.angle_beta   90.00
_cell.angle_gamma   90.00
#
_symmetry.space_group_name_H-M   'P 1'
#
loop_
_entity.id
_entity.type
_entity.pdbx_description
1 polymer ?
#
loop_
_entity_poly.entity_id
_entity_poly.type
_entity_poly.pdbx_seq_one_letter_code
_entity_poly.pdbx_strand_id
1 'polypeptide(L)'
;MKALIFAAGLGTRLRPLTDDRPKALVEVAGRPLLQHVVDSLKRQGVDEIVINVHHFADQIIDYVEHKGGFGLKVHISDEREQLLDTGGGILKARRWLEGSEPFIVHNADILTDIDLRAMYSSHIASRADVTLLVASRVTSRYLLFNTDRRLCGWINKSTGQTLPEGVEYAPGVYSELAFGGVHVISPSIFPYLERFSREQKFSITPFYVANCDSLNIVGWLQPVGTGWLDVGKKESLSAAESMFG
;
A
#
# COMPACT_ATOMS: atom_id res chain seq x y z
N MET A 1 11.62 2.27 12.62
CA MET A 1 10.26 2.24 12.02
C MET A 1 10.01 0.87 11.41
N LYS A 2 8.75 0.37 11.47
CA LYS A 2 8.35 -0.89 10.83
C LYS A 2 7.65 -0.65 9.50
N ALA A 3 7.74 -1.60 8.57
CA ALA A 3 6.94 -1.57 7.35
C ALA A 3 6.39 -2.96 6.98
N LEU A 4 5.22 -2.97 6.32
CA LEU A 4 4.65 -4.13 5.61
C LEU A 4 4.76 -3.86 4.11
N ILE A 5 5.33 -4.80 3.37
CA ILE A 5 5.42 -4.75 1.91
C ILE A 5 4.45 -5.77 1.33
N PHE A 6 3.49 -5.32 0.52
CA PHE A 6 2.58 -6.21 -0.19
C PHE A 6 3.23 -6.80 -1.43
N ALA A 7 3.67 -8.05 -1.33
CA ALA A 7 4.31 -8.81 -2.41
C ALA A 7 3.51 -10.05 -2.87
N ALA A 8 2.31 -10.29 -2.30
CA ALA A 8 1.46 -11.45 -2.58
C ALA A 8 0.66 -11.36 -3.90
N GLY A 9 0.81 -10.28 -4.67
CA GLY A 9 0.03 -10.04 -5.89
C GLY A 9 0.34 -11.05 -7.02
N LEU A 10 -0.72 -11.51 -7.73
CA LEU A 10 -0.61 -12.49 -8.81
C LEU A 10 0.08 -11.97 -10.09
N GLY A 11 0.19 -10.67 -10.27
CA GLY A 11 0.91 -10.06 -11.39
C GLY A 11 0.33 -10.30 -12.79
N THR A 12 -0.93 -10.71 -12.92
CA THR A 12 -1.54 -11.16 -14.18
C THR A 12 -1.46 -10.16 -15.34
N ARG A 13 -1.41 -8.86 -15.04
CA ARG A 13 -1.31 -7.78 -16.04
C ARG A 13 0.09 -7.63 -16.66
N LEU A 14 1.12 -8.21 -16.03
CA LEU A 14 2.51 -8.19 -16.50
C LEU A 14 2.90 -9.43 -17.31
N ARG A 15 2.00 -10.40 -17.51
CA ARG A 15 2.30 -11.58 -18.32
C ARG A 15 2.82 -11.20 -19.70
N PRO A 16 3.84 -11.94 -20.23
CA PRO A 16 4.43 -13.19 -19.73
C PRO A 16 5.54 -13.03 -18.67
N LEU A 17 5.92 -11.81 -18.27
CA LEU A 17 7.03 -11.58 -17.32
C LEU A 17 6.78 -12.19 -15.93
N THR A 18 5.55 -12.51 -15.63
CA THR A 18 5.11 -13.09 -14.35
C THR A 18 4.60 -14.52 -14.49
N ASP A 19 4.91 -15.20 -15.60
CA ASP A 19 4.51 -16.60 -15.80
C ASP A 19 5.39 -17.56 -14.98
N ASP A 20 6.65 -17.20 -14.73
CA ASP A 20 7.66 -17.99 -14.03
C ASP A 20 8.21 -17.35 -12.74
N ARG A 21 7.74 -16.13 -12.40
CA ARG A 21 8.22 -15.39 -11.22
C ARG A 21 7.15 -14.49 -10.62
N PRO A 22 7.24 -14.16 -9.31
CA PRO A 22 6.31 -13.23 -8.69
C PRO A 22 6.54 -11.80 -9.20
N LYS A 23 5.48 -11.00 -9.27
CA LYS A 23 5.55 -9.60 -9.68
C LYS A 23 6.62 -8.80 -8.93
N ALA A 24 6.77 -9.04 -7.63
CA ALA A 24 7.76 -8.36 -6.79
C ALA A 24 9.21 -8.59 -7.22
N LEU A 25 9.48 -9.66 -7.99
CA LEU A 25 10.80 -9.96 -8.55
C LEU A 25 10.95 -9.59 -10.04
N VAL A 26 9.96 -8.92 -10.64
CA VAL A 26 10.15 -8.29 -11.96
C VAL A 26 11.17 -7.17 -11.83
N GLU A 27 12.12 -7.11 -12.77
CA GLU A 27 13.21 -6.15 -12.72
C GLU A 27 12.87 -4.83 -13.41
N VAL A 28 13.36 -3.74 -12.82
CA VAL A 28 13.43 -2.39 -13.37
C VAL A 28 14.87 -1.93 -13.20
N ALA A 29 15.50 -1.50 -14.27
CA ALA A 29 16.92 -1.09 -14.28
C ALA A 29 17.86 -2.14 -13.63
N GLY A 30 17.64 -3.42 -13.95
CA GLY A 30 18.46 -4.55 -13.49
C GLY A 30 18.28 -4.91 -12.00
N ARG A 31 17.25 -4.40 -11.33
CA ARG A 31 16.95 -4.71 -9.93
C ARG A 31 15.46 -5.05 -9.74
N PRO A 32 15.12 -6.09 -8.96
CA PRO A 32 13.73 -6.41 -8.64
C PRO A 32 12.96 -5.25 -7.99
N LEU A 33 11.67 -5.14 -8.29
CA LEU A 33 10.76 -4.15 -7.68
C LEU A 33 10.85 -4.18 -6.15
N LEU A 34 10.88 -5.37 -5.55
CA LEU A 34 11.03 -5.55 -4.11
C LEU A 34 12.32 -4.89 -3.59
N GLN A 35 13.45 -5.03 -4.33
CA GLN A 35 14.72 -4.41 -3.94
C GLN A 35 14.62 -2.88 -3.93
N HIS A 36 14.01 -2.28 -4.95
CA HIS A 36 13.80 -0.83 -5.01
C HIS A 36 13.02 -0.33 -3.79
N VAL A 37 11.91 -1.03 -3.45
CA VAL A 37 11.07 -0.66 -2.30
C VAL A 37 11.82 -0.82 -0.99
N VAL A 38 12.52 -1.94 -0.78
CA VAL A 38 13.31 -2.19 0.44
C VAL A 38 14.42 -1.15 0.59
N ASP A 39 15.16 -0.84 -0.48
CA ASP A 39 16.23 0.16 -0.46
C ASP A 39 15.68 1.56 -0.12
N SER A 40 14.51 1.92 -0.66
CA SER A 40 13.83 3.17 -0.35
C SER A 40 13.43 3.25 1.13
N LEU A 41 12.75 2.23 1.64
CA LEU A 41 12.34 2.12 3.04
C LEU A 41 13.54 2.19 3.99
N LYS A 42 14.62 1.44 3.69
CA LYS A 42 15.86 1.42 4.48
C LYS A 42 16.53 2.79 4.55
N ARG A 43 16.69 3.49 3.41
CA ARG A 43 17.24 4.86 3.37
C ARG A 43 16.45 5.83 4.23
N GLN A 44 15.16 5.59 4.39
CA GLN A 44 14.26 6.44 5.17
C GLN A 44 14.11 6.00 6.64
N GLY A 45 14.93 5.02 7.09
CA GLY A 45 15.05 4.64 8.50
C GLY A 45 14.10 3.53 8.94
N VAL A 46 13.56 2.75 8.02
CA VAL A 46 12.91 1.47 8.34
C VAL A 46 13.98 0.44 8.67
N ASP A 47 13.82 -0.27 9.77
CA ASP A 47 14.76 -1.26 10.32
C ASP A 47 14.14 -2.65 10.49
N GLU A 48 12.81 -2.75 10.42
CA GLU A 48 12.05 -4.00 10.50
C GLU A 48 10.99 -4.02 9.42
N ILE A 49 10.95 -5.10 8.61
CA ILE A 49 9.98 -5.26 7.54
C ILE A 49 9.25 -6.60 7.64
N VAL A 50 7.98 -6.57 7.28
CA VAL A 50 7.17 -7.76 7.03
C VAL A 50 6.91 -7.82 5.52
N ILE A 51 7.12 -8.96 4.89
CA ILE A 51 6.82 -9.17 3.47
C ILE A 51 5.75 -10.24 3.39
N ASN A 52 4.56 -9.91 2.86
CA ASN A 52 3.58 -10.95 2.59
C ASN A 52 3.88 -11.65 1.25
N VAL A 53 3.70 -12.98 1.22
CA VAL A 53 3.99 -13.80 0.06
C VAL A 53 2.85 -14.77 -0.20
N HIS A 54 2.57 -15.06 -1.49
CA HIS A 54 1.55 -16.03 -1.91
C HIS A 54 2.02 -16.81 -3.14
N HIS A 55 1.79 -16.27 -4.35
CA HIS A 55 2.19 -16.90 -5.60
C HIS A 55 3.71 -16.82 -5.78
N PHE A 56 4.36 -17.96 -6.10
CA PHE A 56 5.83 -18.08 -6.12
C PHE A 56 6.51 -17.65 -4.82
N ALA A 57 5.90 -17.96 -3.67
CA ALA A 57 6.37 -17.53 -2.35
C ALA A 57 7.84 -17.92 -2.10
N ASP A 58 8.24 -19.13 -2.48
CA ASP A 58 9.60 -19.62 -2.26
C ASP A 58 10.64 -18.75 -2.98
N GLN A 59 10.35 -18.26 -4.19
CA GLN A 59 11.28 -17.38 -4.91
C GLN A 59 11.51 -16.04 -4.18
N ILE A 60 10.47 -15.49 -3.53
CA ILE A 60 10.63 -14.26 -2.72
C ILE A 60 11.44 -14.57 -1.47
N ILE A 61 11.16 -15.68 -0.80
CA ILE A 61 11.87 -16.12 0.41
C ILE A 61 13.35 -16.34 0.10
N ASP A 62 13.65 -17.13 -0.93
CA ASP A 62 15.03 -17.41 -1.39
C ASP A 62 15.77 -16.10 -1.75
N TYR A 63 15.09 -15.16 -2.42
CA TYR A 63 15.67 -13.87 -2.74
C TYR A 63 16.00 -13.06 -1.48
N VAL A 64 15.10 -13.01 -0.50
CA VAL A 64 15.31 -12.33 0.79
C VAL A 64 16.50 -12.96 1.54
N GLU A 65 16.57 -14.28 1.59
CA GLU A 65 17.66 -15.02 2.25
C GLU A 65 19.00 -14.78 1.54
N HIS A 66 19.03 -14.86 0.21
CA HIS A 66 20.23 -14.58 -0.59
C HIS A 66 20.75 -13.15 -0.37
N LYS A 67 19.87 -12.19 -0.13
CA LYS A 67 20.21 -10.80 0.21
C LYS A 67 20.57 -10.59 1.68
N GLY A 68 20.66 -11.66 2.49
CA GLY A 68 20.94 -11.55 3.93
C GLY A 68 19.91 -10.68 4.67
N GLY A 69 18.61 -10.80 4.29
CA GLY A 69 17.54 -9.97 4.83
C GLY A 69 17.75 -8.47 4.55
N PHE A 70 18.51 -8.10 3.52
CA PHE A 70 18.86 -6.71 3.20
C PHE A 70 19.58 -5.95 4.34
N GLY A 71 20.07 -6.69 5.35
CA GLY A 71 20.60 -6.12 6.59
C GLY A 71 19.52 -5.46 7.46
N LEU A 72 18.27 -5.93 7.37
CA LEU A 72 17.12 -5.53 8.16
C LEU A 72 16.58 -6.73 8.96
N LYS A 73 15.73 -6.48 9.93
CA LYS A 73 14.93 -7.52 10.54
C LYS A 73 13.74 -7.83 9.64
N VAL A 74 13.73 -9.03 9.03
CA VAL A 74 12.71 -9.42 8.05
C VAL A 74 11.82 -10.54 8.62
N HIS A 75 10.51 -10.37 8.38
CA HIS A 75 9.50 -11.39 8.66
C HIS A 75 8.74 -11.73 7.39
N ILE A 76 8.43 -13.00 7.21
CA ILE A 76 7.59 -13.48 6.11
C ILE A 76 6.17 -13.74 6.63
N SER A 77 5.19 -13.06 6.04
CA SER A 77 3.77 -13.34 6.23
C SER A 77 3.30 -14.25 5.10
N ASP A 78 3.33 -15.54 5.34
CA ASP A 78 3.05 -16.57 4.32
C ASP A 78 1.54 -16.74 4.11
N GLU A 79 1.06 -16.41 2.91
CA GLU A 79 -0.33 -16.53 2.49
C GLU A 79 -0.54 -17.64 1.44
N ARG A 80 0.40 -18.62 1.32
CA ARG A 80 0.32 -19.68 0.28
C ARG A 80 -0.97 -20.48 0.32
N GLU A 81 -1.52 -20.74 1.50
CA GLU A 81 -2.78 -21.47 1.64
C GLU A 81 -3.99 -20.66 1.13
N GLN A 82 -3.99 -19.36 1.34
CA GLN A 82 -5.06 -18.46 0.95
C GLN A 82 -4.54 -17.03 0.78
N LEU A 83 -4.75 -16.44 -0.40
CA LEU A 83 -4.53 -15.02 -0.63
C LEU A 83 -5.57 -14.22 0.17
N LEU A 84 -5.10 -13.37 1.09
CA LEU A 84 -5.95 -12.66 2.05
C LEU A 84 -6.40 -11.27 1.59
N ASP A 85 -5.89 -10.79 0.43
CA ASP A 85 -6.03 -9.40 0.00
C ASP A 85 -5.42 -8.42 1.02
N THR A 86 -5.56 -7.12 0.78
CA THR A 86 -4.80 -6.09 1.51
C THR A 86 -5.23 -5.93 2.97
N GLY A 87 -6.50 -6.02 3.29
CA GLY A 87 -6.99 -5.93 4.67
C GLY A 87 -6.65 -7.17 5.50
N GLY A 88 -6.91 -8.36 4.95
CA GLY A 88 -6.57 -9.62 5.59
C GLY A 88 -5.04 -9.79 5.75
N GLY A 89 -4.25 -9.33 4.77
CA GLY A 89 -2.78 -9.34 4.85
C GLY A 89 -2.24 -8.48 5.99
N ILE A 90 -2.80 -7.27 6.20
CA ILE A 90 -2.45 -6.43 7.36
C ILE A 90 -2.80 -7.15 8.67
N LEU A 91 -4.01 -7.72 8.74
CA LEU A 91 -4.45 -8.41 9.95
C LEU A 91 -3.59 -9.63 10.26
N LYS A 92 -3.22 -10.44 9.27
CA LYS A 92 -2.30 -11.58 9.44
C LYS A 92 -0.92 -11.16 9.92
N ALA A 93 -0.43 -10.00 9.46
CA ALA A 93 0.87 -9.45 9.85
C ALA A 93 0.87 -8.80 11.25
N ARG A 94 -0.29 -8.68 11.92
CA ARG A 94 -0.47 -7.98 13.20
C ARG A 94 0.60 -8.32 14.23
N ARG A 95 0.93 -9.61 14.41
CA ARG A 95 1.89 -10.08 15.46
C ARG A 95 3.27 -9.40 15.38
N TRP A 96 3.65 -8.82 14.23
CA TRP A 96 4.89 -8.09 14.06
C TRP A 96 4.70 -6.59 14.03
N LEU A 97 3.48 -6.12 13.70
CA LEU A 97 3.14 -4.72 13.51
C LEU A 97 2.49 -4.06 14.72
N GLU A 98 1.91 -4.85 15.62
CA GLU A 98 1.31 -4.32 16.86
C GLU A 98 2.35 -3.68 17.78
N GLY A 99 1.88 -2.79 18.67
CA GLY A 99 2.69 -2.00 19.60
C GLY A 99 2.16 -0.58 19.70
N SER A 100 3.03 0.36 20.07
CA SER A 100 2.67 1.78 20.20
C SER A 100 2.97 2.61 18.96
N GLU A 101 3.90 2.13 18.13
CA GLU A 101 4.42 2.90 16.99
C GLU A 101 3.64 2.61 15.72
N PRO A 102 3.31 3.65 14.92
CA PRO A 102 2.75 3.45 13.59
C PRO A 102 3.70 2.66 12.69
N PHE A 103 3.15 2.06 11.65
CA PHE A 103 3.91 1.33 10.63
C PHE A 103 3.53 1.78 9.23
N ILE A 104 4.47 1.63 8.30
CA ILE A 104 4.27 1.92 6.88
C ILE A 104 3.73 0.67 6.20
N VAL A 105 2.75 0.81 5.30
CA VAL A 105 2.35 -0.23 4.36
C VAL A 105 2.67 0.25 2.95
N HIS A 106 3.35 -0.57 2.17
CA HIS A 106 3.84 -0.21 0.85
C HIS A 106 3.59 -1.34 -0.15
N ASN A 107 2.96 -1.03 -1.28
CA ASN A 107 2.84 -2.02 -2.35
C ASN A 107 4.19 -2.25 -3.03
N ALA A 108 4.59 -3.50 -3.26
CA ALA A 108 5.85 -3.84 -3.91
C ALA A 108 5.97 -3.35 -5.36
N ASP A 109 4.86 -3.02 -6.00
CA ASP A 109 4.78 -2.54 -7.38
C ASP A 109 4.70 -1.01 -7.52
N ILE A 110 4.78 -0.28 -6.42
CA ILE A 110 4.85 1.18 -6.43
C ILE A 110 6.30 1.61 -6.28
N LEU A 111 6.82 2.32 -7.28
CA LEU A 111 8.09 3.01 -7.19
C LEU A 111 7.85 4.50 -6.94
N THR A 112 8.53 5.05 -5.93
CA THR A 112 8.37 6.45 -5.56
C THR A 112 9.60 6.98 -4.81
N ASP A 113 9.86 8.26 -4.96
CA ASP A 113 10.90 8.99 -4.23
C ASP A 113 10.35 9.93 -3.15
N ILE A 114 9.06 9.77 -2.78
CA ILE A 114 8.45 10.58 -1.73
C ILE A 114 9.20 10.46 -0.41
N ASP A 115 9.20 11.52 0.38
CA ASP A 115 9.71 11.52 1.74
C ASP A 115 8.72 10.82 2.70
N LEU A 116 8.96 9.52 2.94
CA LEU A 116 8.14 8.72 3.85
C LEU A 116 8.30 9.16 5.31
N ARG A 117 9.45 9.77 5.68
CA ARG A 117 9.64 10.33 7.03
C ARG A 117 8.73 11.54 7.24
N ALA A 118 8.60 12.41 6.23
CA ALA A 118 7.68 13.54 6.29
C ALA A 118 6.23 13.06 6.39
N MET A 119 5.84 12.04 5.61
CA MET A 119 4.51 11.43 5.70
C MET A 119 4.26 10.80 7.08
N TYR A 120 5.24 10.07 7.63
CA TYR A 120 5.17 9.46 8.96
C TYR A 120 5.08 10.51 10.07
N SER A 121 5.86 11.59 9.98
CA SER A 121 5.80 12.70 10.93
C SER A 121 4.46 13.44 10.88
N SER A 122 3.90 13.62 9.69
CA SER A 122 2.56 14.19 9.49
C SER A 122 1.47 13.32 10.11
N HIS A 123 1.60 11.99 9.99
CA HIS A 123 0.70 11.02 10.61
C HIS A 123 0.67 11.19 12.14
N ILE A 124 1.84 11.26 12.77
CA ILE A 124 1.93 11.46 14.23
C ILE A 124 1.37 12.82 14.63
N ALA A 125 1.73 13.89 13.92
CA ALA A 125 1.29 15.25 14.24
C ALA A 125 -0.24 15.42 14.14
N SER A 126 -0.88 14.76 13.17
CA SER A 126 -2.33 14.76 12.98
C SER A 126 -3.08 13.81 13.90
N ARG A 127 -2.37 12.97 14.67
CA ARG A 127 -2.95 11.89 15.47
C ARG A 127 -3.90 11.02 14.64
N ALA A 128 -3.50 10.74 13.40
CA ALA A 128 -4.29 9.93 12.50
C ALA A 128 -4.27 8.45 12.91
N ASP A 129 -5.35 7.73 12.66
CA ASP A 129 -5.36 6.28 12.70
C ASP A 129 -4.78 5.72 11.39
N VAL A 130 -5.04 6.42 10.28
CA VAL A 130 -4.51 6.08 8.96
C VAL A 130 -4.17 7.36 8.19
N THR A 131 -2.99 7.39 7.57
CA THR A 131 -2.60 8.41 6.58
C THR A 131 -2.38 7.74 5.23
N LEU A 132 -3.09 8.18 4.21
CA LEU A 132 -3.05 7.62 2.86
C LEU A 132 -2.24 8.54 1.93
N LEU A 133 -1.26 8.00 1.23
CA LEU A 133 -0.65 8.72 0.10
C LEU A 133 -1.69 8.90 -0.99
N VAL A 134 -1.98 10.14 -1.36
CA VAL A 134 -2.98 10.48 -2.37
C VAL A 134 -2.47 11.53 -3.35
N ALA A 135 -2.99 11.50 -4.57
CA ALA A 135 -2.62 12.46 -5.61
C ALA A 135 -3.80 12.79 -6.54
N SER A 136 -3.73 13.98 -7.14
CA SER A 136 -4.62 14.34 -8.25
C SER A 136 -4.11 13.68 -9.54
N ARG A 137 -4.57 12.45 -9.81
CA ARG A 137 -4.25 11.65 -10.99
C ARG A 137 -5.51 11.13 -11.65
N VAL A 138 -5.49 10.99 -12.98
CA VAL A 138 -6.62 10.39 -13.69
C VAL A 138 -6.70 8.89 -13.37
N THR A 139 -7.85 8.47 -12.86
CA THR A 139 -8.19 7.07 -12.55
C THR A 139 -9.70 6.89 -12.65
N SER A 140 -10.17 5.66 -12.64
CA SER A 140 -11.61 5.37 -12.50
C SER A 140 -12.07 5.34 -11.04
N ARG A 141 -11.17 5.25 -10.08
CA ARG A 141 -11.49 5.05 -8.66
C ARG A 141 -10.86 6.12 -7.81
N TYR A 142 -11.68 6.91 -7.12
CA TYR A 142 -11.23 8.00 -6.28
C TYR A 142 -11.68 7.81 -4.83
N LEU A 143 -10.81 8.16 -3.92
CA LEU A 143 -11.17 8.43 -2.53
C LEU A 143 -11.69 9.87 -2.45
N LEU A 144 -12.72 10.08 -1.66
CA LEU A 144 -13.39 11.36 -1.47
C LEU A 144 -12.97 11.97 -0.13
N PHE A 145 -12.40 13.15 -0.15
CA PHE A 145 -11.93 13.86 1.04
C PHE A 145 -12.65 15.19 1.21
N ASN A 146 -12.94 15.55 2.45
CA ASN A 146 -13.42 16.88 2.77
C ASN A 146 -12.30 17.95 2.75
N THR A 147 -12.64 19.19 3.11
CA THR A 147 -11.69 20.32 3.17
C THR A 147 -10.53 20.11 4.15
N ASP A 148 -10.75 19.34 5.22
CA ASP A 148 -9.73 18.99 6.22
C ASP A 148 -8.91 17.77 5.83
N ARG A 149 -9.08 17.28 4.60
CA ARG A 149 -8.46 16.06 4.05
C ARG A 149 -8.83 14.80 4.83
N ARG A 150 -9.97 14.75 5.50
CA ARG A 150 -10.50 13.53 6.08
C ARG A 150 -11.25 12.72 5.04
N LEU A 151 -11.03 11.41 5.04
CA LEU A 151 -11.74 10.49 4.16
C LEU A 151 -13.24 10.51 4.48
N CYS A 152 -14.08 10.65 3.46
CA CYS A 152 -15.54 10.65 3.56
C CYS A 152 -16.20 9.58 2.69
N GLY A 153 -15.48 9.02 1.72
CA GLY A 153 -16.06 8.03 0.81
C GLY A 153 -15.16 7.63 -0.34
N TRP A 154 -15.76 6.92 -1.27
CA TRP A 154 -15.11 6.44 -2.47
C TRP A 154 -16.09 6.42 -3.64
N ILE A 155 -15.60 6.65 -4.84
CA ILE A 155 -16.38 6.59 -6.08
C ILE A 155 -15.63 5.84 -7.17
N ASN A 156 -16.37 5.04 -7.94
CA ASN A 156 -15.92 4.50 -9.22
C ASN A 156 -16.61 5.26 -10.37
N LYS A 157 -15.89 6.13 -11.03
CA LYS A 157 -16.40 6.95 -12.15
C LYS A 157 -16.85 6.13 -13.36
N SER A 158 -16.32 4.92 -13.54
CA SER A 158 -16.71 4.06 -14.67
C SER A 158 -18.06 3.37 -14.46
N THR A 159 -18.45 3.12 -13.20
CA THR A 159 -19.69 2.40 -12.86
C THR A 159 -20.71 3.31 -12.16
N GLY A 160 -20.30 4.49 -11.70
CA GLY A 160 -21.12 5.36 -10.84
C GLY A 160 -21.28 4.86 -9.39
N GLN A 161 -20.66 3.74 -9.03
CA GLN A 161 -20.76 3.19 -7.68
C GLN A 161 -20.08 4.10 -6.67
N THR A 162 -20.76 4.35 -5.54
CA THR A 162 -20.22 5.09 -4.37
C THR A 162 -20.19 4.20 -3.12
N LEU A 163 -19.29 4.51 -2.20
CA LEU A 163 -19.23 3.93 -0.86
C LEU A 163 -18.96 5.07 0.15
N PRO A 164 -19.60 5.09 1.36
CA PRO A 164 -20.72 4.21 1.73
C PRO A 164 -21.89 4.31 0.74
N GLU A 165 -22.72 3.27 0.65
CA GLU A 165 -23.91 3.30 -0.22
C GLU A 165 -24.85 4.44 0.21
N GLY A 166 -25.35 5.21 -0.76
CA GLY A 166 -26.26 6.34 -0.52
C GLY A 166 -25.57 7.68 -0.22
N VAL A 167 -24.24 7.74 -0.26
CA VAL A 167 -23.55 9.05 -0.27
C VAL A 167 -23.89 9.76 -1.57
N GLU A 168 -24.58 10.91 -1.47
CA GLU A 168 -24.80 11.77 -2.62
C GLU A 168 -23.47 12.37 -3.07
N TYR A 169 -23.02 11.92 -4.23
CA TYR A 169 -21.86 12.51 -4.87
C TYR A 169 -22.26 13.83 -5.57
N ALA A 170 -21.94 14.95 -4.92
CA ALA A 170 -22.03 16.27 -5.54
C ALA A 170 -20.66 16.69 -6.06
N PRO A 171 -20.47 16.88 -7.38
CA PRO A 171 -19.21 17.37 -7.93
C PRO A 171 -18.77 18.67 -7.27
N GLY A 172 -17.53 18.77 -6.86
CA GLY A 172 -16.94 19.94 -6.22
C GLY A 172 -17.13 20.06 -4.70
N VAL A 173 -17.90 19.16 -4.07
CA VAL A 173 -18.03 19.11 -2.60
C VAL A 173 -16.82 18.40 -1.97
N TYR A 174 -16.30 17.39 -2.63
CA TYR A 174 -15.18 16.60 -2.16
C TYR A 174 -13.97 16.75 -3.07
N SER A 175 -12.77 16.67 -2.49
CA SER A 175 -11.54 16.45 -3.24
C SER A 175 -11.47 15.00 -3.67
N GLU A 176 -11.44 14.75 -4.97
CA GLU A 176 -11.30 13.43 -5.58
C GLU A 176 -9.82 13.10 -5.77
N LEU A 177 -9.29 12.18 -4.98
CA LEU A 177 -7.88 11.85 -5.00
C LEU A 177 -7.66 10.36 -5.24
N ALA A 178 -6.67 10.06 -6.09
CA ALA A 178 -6.25 8.69 -6.35
C ALA A 178 -5.35 8.18 -5.22
N PHE A 179 -5.60 6.98 -4.72
CA PHE A 179 -4.74 6.33 -3.73
C PHE A 179 -3.40 5.93 -4.34
N GLY A 180 -2.32 6.18 -3.61
CA GLY A 180 -0.94 5.98 -4.07
C GLY A 180 -0.30 4.64 -3.68
N GLY A 181 -1.04 3.73 -3.03
CA GLY A 181 -0.50 2.42 -2.64
C GLY A 181 0.52 2.45 -1.49
N VAL A 182 0.60 3.58 -0.77
CA VAL A 182 1.41 3.74 0.43
C VAL A 182 0.54 4.33 1.54
N HIS A 183 0.61 3.77 2.73
CA HIS A 183 -0.11 4.26 3.91
C HIS A 183 0.78 4.20 5.16
N VAL A 184 0.51 5.09 6.11
CA VAL A 184 0.99 5.00 7.49
C VAL A 184 -0.20 4.67 8.37
N ILE A 185 -0.07 3.67 9.24
CA ILE A 185 -1.17 3.09 10.00
C ILE A 185 -0.78 3.00 11.47
N SER A 186 -1.65 3.48 12.35
CA SER A 186 -1.53 3.27 13.79
C SER A 186 -2.07 1.89 14.18
N PRO A 187 -1.42 1.16 15.11
CA PRO A 187 -1.92 -0.14 15.59
C PRO A 187 -3.32 -0.11 16.20
N SER A 188 -3.85 1.08 16.53
CA SER A 188 -5.23 1.29 17.00
C SER A 188 -6.30 0.74 16.05
N ILE A 189 -5.98 0.52 14.77
CA ILE A 189 -6.95 -0.03 13.81
C ILE A 189 -7.22 -1.53 13.96
N PHE A 190 -6.32 -2.30 14.59
CA PHE A 190 -6.44 -3.76 14.63
C PHE A 190 -7.77 -4.26 15.22
N PRO A 191 -8.32 -3.70 16.34
CA PRO A 191 -9.64 -4.08 16.82
C PRO A 191 -10.78 -3.81 15.83
N TYR A 192 -10.64 -2.81 14.97
CA TYR A 192 -11.61 -2.51 13.91
C TYR A 192 -11.50 -3.49 12.75
N LEU A 193 -10.26 -3.83 12.35
CA LEU A 193 -10.01 -4.84 11.30
C LEU A 193 -10.59 -6.22 11.67
N GLU A 194 -10.41 -6.64 12.93
CA GLU A 194 -10.94 -7.91 13.43
C GLU A 194 -12.47 -8.00 13.38
N ARG A 195 -13.15 -6.87 13.53
CA ARG A 195 -14.62 -6.82 13.54
C ARG A 195 -15.22 -6.58 12.16
N PHE A 196 -14.41 -6.10 11.21
CA PHE A 196 -14.90 -5.65 9.91
C PHE A 196 -15.43 -6.78 9.03
N SER A 197 -14.73 -7.91 8.99
CA SER A 197 -15.11 -9.03 8.15
C SER A 197 -15.06 -10.35 8.93
N ARG A 198 -16.07 -11.22 8.67
CA ARG A 198 -16.05 -12.60 9.13
C ARG A 198 -15.13 -13.48 8.27
N GLU A 199 -14.84 -13.03 7.05
CA GLU A 199 -13.93 -13.70 6.12
C GLU A 199 -12.50 -13.18 6.38
N GLN A 200 -11.53 -14.08 6.29
CA GLN A 200 -10.12 -13.70 6.43
C GLN A 200 -9.64 -12.86 5.24
N LYS A 201 -10.24 -13.06 4.07
CA LYS A 201 -9.91 -12.35 2.83
C LYS A 201 -10.80 -11.13 2.65
N PHE A 202 -10.21 -9.94 2.73
CA PHE A 202 -10.90 -8.68 2.43
C PHE A 202 -9.92 -7.58 2.01
N SER A 203 -10.44 -6.63 1.21
CA SER A 203 -9.67 -5.47 0.77
C SER A 203 -9.68 -4.36 1.82
N ILE A 204 -8.57 -3.61 1.92
CA ILE A 204 -8.43 -2.53 2.91
C ILE A 204 -9.24 -1.28 2.56
N THR A 205 -9.45 -0.97 1.28
CA THR A 205 -10.18 0.24 0.88
C THR A 205 -11.63 0.25 1.35
N PRO A 206 -12.44 -0.82 1.18
CA PRO A 206 -13.78 -0.89 1.78
C PRO A 206 -13.77 -0.73 3.30
N PHE A 207 -12.76 -1.28 3.99
CA PHE A 207 -12.60 -1.11 5.42
C PHE A 207 -12.41 0.39 5.79
N TYR A 208 -11.52 1.09 5.08
CA TYR A 208 -11.31 2.52 5.33
C TYR A 208 -12.57 3.33 5.15
N VAL A 209 -13.30 3.09 4.07
CA VAL A 209 -14.53 3.82 3.78
C VAL A 209 -15.63 3.51 4.79
N ALA A 210 -15.79 2.25 5.20
CA ALA A 210 -16.79 1.86 6.18
C ALA A 210 -16.51 2.39 7.60
N ASN A 211 -15.27 2.78 7.89
CA ASN A 211 -14.87 3.27 9.21
C ASN A 211 -14.41 4.75 9.20
N CYS A 212 -14.62 5.50 8.10
CA CYS A 212 -14.13 6.88 7.99
C CYS A 212 -14.78 7.86 8.98
N ASP A 213 -15.96 7.56 9.52
CA ASP A 213 -16.61 8.35 10.57
C ASP A 213 -16.04 8.05 11.98
N SER A 214 -15.55 6.83 12.19
CA SER A 214 -15.06 6.34 13.49
C SER A 214 -13.55 6.46 13.66
N LEU A 215 -12.80 6.41 12.55
CA LEU A 215 -11.35 6.50 12.51
C LEU A 215 -10.91 7.84 11.90
N ASN A 216 -9.82 8.40 12.41
CA ASN A 216 -9.18 9.57 11.82
C ASN A 216 -8.33 9.14 10.60
N ILE A 217 -8.96 9.05 9.41
CA ILE A 217 -8.30 8.66 8.16
C ILE A 217 -8.07 9.90 7.31
N VAL A 218 -6.80 10.24 7.05
CA VAL A 218 -6.44 11.48 6.36
C VAL A 218 -5.66 11.22 5.07
N GLY A 219 -5.83 12.10 4.10
CA GLY A 219 -5.07 12.12 2.86
C GLY A 219 -3.80 12.96 3.01
N TRP A 220 -2.63 12.38 2.71
CA TRP A 220 -1.37 13.09 2.56
C TRP A 220 -1.09 13.27 1.06
N LEU A 221 -1.13 14.53 0.59
CA LEU A 221 -0.94 14.84 -0.81
C LEU A 221 0.50 14.58 -1.24
N GLN A 222 0.66 13.83 -2.34
CA GLN A 222 1.95 13.67 -2.99
C GLN A 222 2.55 15.04 -3.31
N PRO A 223 3.78 15.36 -2.85
CA PRO A 223 4.41 16.63 -3.14
C PRO A 223 4.66 16.80 -4.64
N VAL A 224 4.53 18.04 -5.12
CA VAL A 224 4.82 18.37 -6.52
C VAL A 224 6.29 18.09 -6.82
N GLY A 225 6.57 17.47 -7.96
CA GLY A 225 7.94 17.14 -8.39
C GLY A 225 8.47 15.81 -7.86
N THR A 226 7.69 15.07 -7.03
CA THR A 226 8.07 13.71 -6.62
C THR A 226 7.62 12.68 -7.66
N GLY A 227 8.49 11.68 -7.87
CA GLY A 227 8.20 10.55 -8.73
C GLY A 227 7.24 9.57 -8.05
N TRP A 228 6.28 9.07 -8.83
CA TRP A 228 5.41 7.98 -8.43
C TRP A 228 4.98 7.17 -9.65
N LEU A 229 5.13 5.86 -9.58
CA LEU A 229 4.75 4.99 -10.69
C LEU A 229 4.21 3.65 -10.19
N ASP A 230 3.03 3.25 -10.68
CA ASP A 230 2.49 1.89 -10.56
C ASP A 230 3.07 1.01 -11.68
N VAL A 231 3.99 0.12 -11.33
CA VAL A 231 4.60 -0.86 -12.24
C VAL A 231 3.70 -2.10 -12.35
N GLY A 232 2.41 -1.86 -12.55
CA GLY A 232 1.39 -2.91 -12.68
C GLY A 232 1.08 -3.30 -14.11
N LYS A 233 1.65 -2.61 -15.10
CA LYS A 233 1.43 -2.84 -16.53
C LYS A 233 2.75 -2.75 -17.28
N LYS A 234 2.82 -3.40 -18.45
CA LYS A 234 4.04 -3.40 -19.31
C LYS A 234 4.47 -2.00 -19.71
N GLU A 235 3.51 -1.13 -20.01
CA GLU A 235 3.77 0.25 -20.44
C GLU A 235 4.47 1.07 -19.36
N SER A 236 4.27 0.69 -18.09
CA SER A 236 4.91 1.36 -16.95
C SER A 236 6.38 0.96 -16.77
N LEU A 237 6.84 -0.15 -17.32
CA LEU A 237 8.23 -0.63 -17.14
C LEU A 237 9.25 0.34 -17.74
N SER A 238 9.05 0.76 -19.00
CA SER A 238 9.97 1.70 -19.66
C SER A 238 10.01 3.06 -18.95
N ALA A 239 8.87 3.52 -18.45
CA ALA A 239 8.81 4.74 -17.64
C ALA A 239 9.55 4.57 -16.31
N ALA A 240 9.44 3.38 -15.69
CA ALA A 240 10.15 3.05 -14.46
C ALA A 240 11.68 3.03 -14.66
N GLU A 241 12.16 2.46 -15.76
CA GLU A 241 13.58 2.47 -16.12
C GLU A 241 14.13 3.89 -16.29
N SER A 242 13.35 4.78 -16.92
CA SER A 242 13.77 6.18 -17.11
C SER A 242 13.75 7.00 -15.83
N MET A 243 12.90 6.67 -14.86
CA MET A 243 12.68 7.45 -13.65
C MET A 243 13.51 6.96 -12.46
N PHE A 244 13.77 5.65 -12.38
CA PHE A 244 14.39 4.99 -11.23
C PHE A 244 15.64 4.14 -11.60
N GLY A 245 16.07 4.20 -12.86
CA GLY A 245 17.29 3.58 -13.39
C GLY A 245 18.60 4.29 -13.10
#